data_5a55b4d078fb9a80b08663e7de05a784
#
_entry.id   5a55b4d078fb9a80b08663e7de05a784
#
_cell.length_a   1.000
_cell.length_b   1.000
_cell.length_c   1.000
_cell.angle_alpha   90.00
_cell.angle_beta   90.00
_cell.angle_gamma   90.00
#
_symmetry.space_group_name_H-M   'P 1'
#
loop_
_entity.id
_entity.type
_entity.pdbx_description
1 polymer ?
#
loop_
_entity_poly.entity_id
_entity_poly.type
_entity_poly.pdbx_seq_one_letter_code
_entity_poly.pdbx_strand_id
1 'polypeptide(L)'
;MDKTNLKHRFLTALFGGSLLILSTFHELSYLLAFVVIIFLSSREYYRILKQNNYRPNDILGVFLSVLIFITSYLYSSNGEMWGIYFILIPILPIVCLSALYSSKSKDAIKNVSVTFFGILYISLPLSLMNFIVFEQGSYDSIFLLSVFIFLWASESAAFIGGSLFGKTKLFESVSPMKTWEGVLSGFFVNMSIAYLLHFFFDMYSFLFWAIFSQVVLVSGIFGDLFESLIKRNFNLKDSGNKLPGHGGFLDRFDSFFFVVPYVFFYLKIMSQIT
;
A
#
# COMPACT_ATOMS: atom_id res chain seq x y z
N MET A 1 14.41 7.77 25.31
CA MET A 1 14.50 7.10 24.01
C MET A 1 15.97 6.82 23.74
N ASP A 2 16.35 5.57 23.57
CA ASP A 2 17.75 5.16 23.43
C ASP A 2 18.31 5.68 22.09
N LYS A 3 19.43 6.43 22.13
CA LYS A 3 20.06 7.07 20.95
C LYS A 3 20.48 6.05 19.89
N THR A 4 20.78 4.83 20.29
CA THR A 4 21.10 3.71 19.39
C THR A 4 19.89 3.29 18.57
N ASN A 5 18.70 3.22 19.16
CA ASN A 5 17.45 2.90 18.46
C ASN A 5 17.07 3.98 17.42
N LEU A 6 17.36 5.25 17.71
CA LEU A 6 17.04 6.34 16.76
C LEU A 6 17.92 6.28 15.50
N LYS A 7 19.23 6.00 15.67
CA LYS A 7 20.15 5.81 14.55
C LYS A 7 19.75 4.64 13.64
N HIS A 8 19.42 3.49 14.22
CA HIS A 8 18.96 2.33 13.46
C HIS A 8 17.68 2.63 12.70
N ARG A 9 16.72 3.32 13.32
CA ARG A 9 15.49 3.76 12.63
C ARG A 9 15.79 4.67 11.46
N PHE A 10 16.59 5.71 11.64
CA PHE A 10 16.95 6.63 10.59
C PHE A 10 17.66 5.93 9.42
N LEU A 11 18.65 5.07 9.70
CA LEU A 11 19.39 4.34 8.68
C LEU A 11 18.49 3.37 7.90
N THR A 12 17.59 2.64 8.58
CA THR A 12 16.66 1.71 7.91
C THR A 12 15.67 2.47 7.02
N ALA A 13 15.14 3.61 7.47
CA ALA A 13 14.25 4.44 6.66
C ALA A 13 14.97 5.03 5.44
N LEU A 14 16.18 5.56 5.64
CA LEU A 14 16.97 6.15 4.57
C LEU A 14 17.34 5.08 3.53
N PHE A 15 17.89 3.94 3.98
CA PHE A 15 18.31 2.87 3.07
C PHE A 15 17.11 2.21 2.38
N GLY A 16 16.06 1.87 3.10
CA GLY A 16 14.85 1.26 2.53
C GLY A 16 14.11 2.20 1.57
N GLY A 17 13.97 3.47 1.96
CA GLY A 17 13.34 4.49 1.11
C GLY A 17 14.15 4.77 -0.15
N SER A 18 15.49 4.91 -0.03
CA SER A 18 16.36 5.11 -1.20
C SER A 18 16.33 3.90 -2.14
N LEU A 19 16.37 2.67 -1.61
CA LEU A 19 16.28 1.46 -2.41
C LEU A 19 14.94 1.37 -3.15
N LEU A 20 13.85 1.73 -2.47
CA LEU A 20 12.53 1.76 -3.08
C LEU A 20 12.45 2.80 -4.20
N ILE A 21 12.93 4.02 -3.98
CA ILE A 21 12.99 5.06 -5.03
C ILE A 21 13.85 4.59 -6.20
N LEU A 22 15.04 4.07 -5.93
CA LEU A 22 15.95 3.58 -7.00
C LEU A 22 15.31 2.45 -7.81
N SER A 23 14.52 1.59 -7.17
CA SER A 23 13.82 0.51 -7.86
C SER A 23 12.76 1.01 -8.85
N THR A 24 12.25 2.23 -8.69
CA THR A 24 11.22 2.78 -9.59
C THR A 24 11.76 3.35 -10.88
N PHE A 25 13.07 3.56 -11.02
CA PHE A 25 13.64 4.14 -12.25
C PHE A 25 13.76 3.15 -13.41
N HIS A 26 13.67 1.86 -13.14
CA HIS A 26 13.77 0.84 -14.18
C HIS A 26 12.64 -0.19 -14.01
N GLU A 27 12.02 -0.56 -15.11
CA GLU A 27 10.88 -1.47 -15.16
C GLU A 27 11.11 -2.80 -14.42
N LEU A 28 12.24 -3.47 -14.69
CA LEU A 28 12.56 -4.76 -14.06
C LEU A 28 12.82 -4.62 -12.55
N SER A 29 13.46 -3.55 -12.12
CA SER A 29 13.70 -3.31 -10.69
C SER A 29 12.40 -2.98 -9.95
N TYR A 30 11.48 -2.26 -10.59
CA TYR A 30 10.12 -2.06 -10.10
C TYR A 30 9.39 -3.40 -9.91
N LEU A 31 9.37 -4.25 -10.95
CA LEU A 31 8.74 -5.57 -10.88
C LEU A 31 9.27 -6.39 -9.69
N LEU A 32 10.60 -6.51 -9.57
CA LEU A 32 11.22 -7.29 -8.52
C LEU A 32 10.95 -6.73 -7.12
N ALA A 33 11.03 -5.41 -6.95
CA ALA A 33 10.75 -4.76 -5.67
C ALA A 33 9.31 -4.99 -5.22
N PHE A 34 8.33 -4.82 -6.12
CA PHE A 34 6.93 -4.98 -5.77
C PHE A 34 6.55 -6.46 -5.54
N VAL A 35 7.14 -7.41 -6.26
CA VAL A 35 7.00 -8.84 -5.95
C VAL A 35 7.49 -9.15 -4.54
N VAL A 36 8.64 -8.60 -4.13
CA VAL A 36 9.18 -8.76 -2.77
C VAL A 36 8.25 -8.11 -1.74
N ILE A 37 7.74 -6.91 -2.00
CA ILE A 37 6.80 -6.21 -1.11
C ILE A 37 5.53 -7.05 -0.91
N ILE A 38 4.91 -7.54 -1.99
CA ILE A 38 3.71 -8.38 -1.93
C ILE A 38 4.00 -9.66 -1.14
N PHE A 39 5.09 -10.34 -1.46
CA PHE A 39 5.48 -11.57 -0.78
C PHE A 39 5.65 -11.37 0.72
N LEU A 40 6.40 -10.35 1.14
CA LEU A 40 6.69 -10.10 2.54
C LEU A 40 5.46 -9.61 3.31
N SER A 41 4.69 -8.68 2.75
CA SER A 41 3.46 -8.17 3.36
C SER A 41 2.39 -9.25 3.52
N SER A 42 2.19 -10.08 2.48
CA SER A 42 1.25 -11.20 2.55
C SER A 42 1.67 -12.24 3.58
N ARG A 43 2.96 -12.56 3.67
CA ARG A 43 3.47 -13.47 4.71
C ARG A 43 3.29 -12.92 6.12
N GLU A 44 3.45 -11.62 6.32
CA GLU A 44 3.22 -10.99 7.64
C GLU A 44 1.74 -11.01 7.99
N TYR A 45 0.86 -10.64 7.06
CA TYR A 45 -0.59 -10.70 7.26
C TYR A 45 -1.05 -12.10 7.68
N TYR A 46 -0.68 -13.14 6.91
CA TYR A 46 -1.08 -14.52 7.25
C TYR A 46 -0.43 -15.02 8.54
N ARG A 47 0.77 -14.56 8.90
CA ARG A 47 1.40 -14.86 10.18
C ARG A 47 0.61 -14.33 11.36
N ILE A 48 0.15 -13.07 11.28
CA ILE A 48 -0.71 -12.45 12.31
C ILE A 48 -1.96 -13.31 12.53
N LEU A 49 -2.62 -13.71 11.46
CA LEU A 49 -3.82 -14.54 11.53
C LEU A 49 -3.55 -15.90 12.18
N LYS A 50 -2.46 -16.57 11.80
CA LYS A 50 -2.09 -17.86 12.41
C LYS A 50 -1.80 -17.77 13.89
N GLN A 51 -1.17 -16.69 14.34
CA GLN A 51 -0.92 -16.44 15.76
C GLN A 51 -2.21 -16.21 16.57
N ASN A 52 -3.30 -15.85 15.90
CA ASN A 52 -4.60 -15.57 16.49
C ASN A 52 -5.66 -16.65 16.17
N ASN A 53 -5.24 -17.90 16.10
CA ASN A 53 -6.08 -19.09 15.93
C ASN A 53 -6.86 -19.18 14.60
N TYR A 54 -6.50 -18.37 13.58
CA TYR A 54 -6.98 -18.57 12.22
C TYR A 54 -6.09 -19.60 11.51
N ARG A 55 -6.65 -20.27 10.51
CA ARG A 55 -5.90 -21.25 9.69
C ARG A 55 -6.06 -20.93 8.20
N PRO A 56 -5.61 -19.73 7.75
CA PRO A 56 -5.64 -19.40 6.34
C PRO A 56 -4.74 -20.34 5.55
N ASN A 57 -5.04 -20.52 4.27
CA ASN A 57 -4.10 -21.16 3.35
C ASN A 57 -3.06 -20.13 2.90
N ASP A 58 -2.05 -19.88 3.75
CA ASP A 58 -1.05 -18.82 3.55
C ASP A 58 -0.16 -19.07 2.34
N ILE A 59 0.23 -20.32 2.09
CA ILE A 59 1.07 -20.67 0.92
C ILE A 59 0.32 -20.32 -0.37
N LEU A 60 -0.94 -20.76 -0.46
CA LEU A 60 -1.79 -20.45 -1.62
C LEU A 60 -2.07 -18.96 -1.72
N GLY A 61 -2.39 -18.30 -0.61
CA GLY A 61 -2.67 -16.87 -0.57
C GLY A 61 -1.49 -16.02 -1.04
N VAL A 62 -0.27 -16.33 -0.57
CA VAL A 62 0.95 -15.63 -1.02
C VAL A 62 1.22 -15.91 -2.50
N PHE A 63 1.12 -17.16 -2.95
CA PHE A 63 1.32 -17.53 -4.35
C PHE A 63 0.35 -16.79 -5.28
N LEU A 64 -0.94 -16.81 -4.95
CA LEU A 64 -1.96 -16.13 -5.74
C LEU A 64 -1.77 -14.60 -5.73
N SER A 65 -1.34 -14.02 -4.61
CA SER A 65 -1.04 -12.59 -4.53
C SER A 65 0.07 -12.17 -5.50
N VAL A 66 1.14 -12.93 -5.56
CA VAL A 66 2.24 -12.69 -6.51
C VAL A 66 1.78 -12.95 -7.95
N LEU A 67 0.99 -14.01 -8.18
CA LEU A 67 0.47 -14.35 -9.50
C LEU A 67 -0.41 -13.23 -10.07
N ILE A 68 -1.32 -12.66 -9.27
CA ILE A 68 -2.19 -11.54 -9.68
C ILE A 68 -1.32 -10.33 -10.10
N PHE A 69 -0.30 -10.01 -9.33
CA PHE A 69 0.58 -8.89 -9.65
C PHE A 69 1.37 -9.12 -10.94
N ILE A 70 1.97 -10.30 -11.11
CA ILE A 70 2.71 -10.64 -12.34
C ILE A 70 1.78 -10.65 -13.55
N THR A 71 0.57 -11.19 -13.42
CA THR A 71 -0.43 -11.20 -14.51
C THR A 71 -0.83 -9.79 -14.93
N SER A 72 -1.10 -8.90 -13.97
CA SER A 72 -1.43 -7.51 -14.27
C SER A 72 -0.25 -6.77 -14.90
N TYR A 73 0.99 -7.04 -14.44
CA TYR A 73 2.20 -6.49 -15.04
C TYR A 73 2.36 -6.91 -16.50
N LEU A 74 2.29 -8.21 -16.79
CA LEU A 74 2.43 -8.73 -18.15
C LEU A 74 1.35 -8.20 -19.10
N TYR A 75 0.13 -8.00 -18.59
CA TYR A 75 -0.93 -7.39 -19.37
C TYR A 75 -0.66 -5.91 -19.63
N SER A 76 -0.28 -5.15 -18.59
CA SER A 76 -0.07 -3.71 -18.71
C SER A 76 1.13 -3.37 -19.59
N SER A 77 2.20 -4.20 -19.56
CA SER A 77 3.41 -3.96 -20.33
C SER A 77 3.28 -4.35 -21.81
N ASN A 78 2.49 -5.39 -22.16
CA ASN A 78 2.42 -5.91 -23.53
C ASN A 78 1.11 -5.60 -24.26
N GLY A 79 0.06 -5.15 -23.57
CA GLY A 79 -1.23 -4.71 -24.16
C GLY A 79 -2.09 -5.76 -24.86
N GLU A 80 -1.48 -6.82 -25.41
CA GLU A 80 -2.13 -7.80 -26.28
C GLU A 80 -2.49 -9.12 -25.59
N MET A 81 -2.13 -9.31 -24.33
CA MET A 81 -2.29 -10.60 -23.63
C MET A 81 -3.61 -10.73 -22.86
N TRP A 82 -4.75 -10.42 -23.50
CA TRP A 82 -6.08 -10.56 -22.87
C TRP A 82 -6.29 -11.95 -22.23
N GLY A 83 -5.79 -13.00 -22.86
CA GLY A 83 -5.91 -14.37 -22.35
C GLY A 83 -5.28 -14.60 -20.98
N ILE A 84 -4.35 -13.76 -20.54
CA ILE A 84 -3.66 -13.92 -19.27
C ILE A 84 -4.62 -13.72 -18.07
N TYR A 85 -5.68 -12.92 -18.22
CA TYR A 85 -6.69 -12.75 -17.18
C TYR A 85 -7.50 -14.01 -16.91
N PHE A 86 -7.63 -14.91 -17.89
CA PHE A 86 -8.32 -16.18 -17.67
C PHE A 86 -7.64 -17.04 -16.60
N ILE A 87 -6.33 -16.83 -16.33
CA ILE A 87 -5.61 -17.47 -15.24
C ILE A 87 -6.17 -17.05 -13.86
N LEU A 88 -6.78 -15.87 -13.76
CA LEU A 88 -7.34 -15.37 -12.52
C LEU A 88 -8.73 -15.95 -12.21
N ILE A 89 -9.47 -16.43 -13.22
CA ILE A 89 -10.84 -16.97 -13.05
C ILE A 89 -10.88 -18.13 -12.03
N PRO A 90 -9.97 -19.12 -12.07
CA PRO A 90 -10.01 -20.25 -11.13
C PRO A 90 -9.53 -19.91 -9.72
N ILE A 91 -9.06 -18.69 -9.44
CA ILE A 91 -8.56 -18.32 -8.10
C ILE A 91 -9.63 -18.54 -7.03
N LEU A 92 -10.86 -18.07 -7.27
CA LEU A 92 -11.97 -18.25 -6.33
C LEU A 92 -12.23 -19.74 -6.04
N PRO A 93 -12.52 -20.59 -7.04
CA PRO A 93 -12.72 -22.01 -6.78
C PRO A 93 -11.50 -22.70 -6.17
N ILE A 94 -10.27 -22.35 -6.56
CA ILE A 94 -9.05 -22.96 -5.99
C ILE A 94 -8.96 -22.68 -4.49
N VAL A 95 -9.18 -21.44 -4.05
CA VAL A 95 -9.16 -21.10 -2.61
C VAL A 95 -10.30 -21.82 -1.87
N CYS A 96 -11.50 -21.89 -2.44
CA CYS A 96 -12.61 -22.63 -1.85
C CYS A 96 -12.32 -24.12 -1.76
N LEU A 97 -11.80 -24.74 -2.82
CA LEU A 97 -11.42 -26.15 -2.85
C LEU A 97 -10.31 -26.48 -1.82
N SER A 98 -9.34 -25.56 -1.64
CA SER A 98 -8.30 -25.75 -0.63
C SER A 98 -8.84 -25.92 0.78
N ALA A 99 -9.99 -25.29 1.07
CA ALA A 99 -10.67 -25.43 2.36
C ALA A 99 -11.29 -26.83 2.56
N LEU A 100 -11.77 -27.48 1.50
CA LEU A 100 -12.30 -28.85 1.59
C LEU A 100 -11.22 -29.85 2.02
N TYR A 101 -10.01 -29.67 1.54
CA TYR A 101 -8.87 -30.55 1.89
C TYR A 101 -8.18 -30.17 3.20
N SER A 102 -8.30 -28.91 3.62
CA SER A 102 -7.71 -28.40 4.86
C SER A 102 -8.60 -28.61 6.09
N SER A 103 -9.89 -28.88 5.90
CA SER A 103 -10.87 -28.71 6.94
C SER A 103 -11.32 -30.01 7.61
N LYS A 104 -10.69 -30.33 8.71
CA LYS A 104 -11.40 -30.87 9.89
C LYS A 104 -11.97 -29.74 10.79
N SER A 105 -12.03 -28.49 10.32
CA SER A 105 -12.29 -27.33 11.14
C SER A 105 -13.69 -26.76 10.86
N LYS A 106 -14.42 -26.53 11.94
CA LYS A 106 -15.75 -25.84 11.94
C LYS A 106 -15.65 -24.41 11.35
N ASP A 107 -14.43 -23.87 11.18
CA ASP A 107 -14.16 -22.49 10.75
C ASP A 107 -13.71 -22.40 9.28
N ALA A 108 -14.05 -23.36 8.41
CA ALA A 108 -13.59 -23.40 7.03
C ALA A 108 -13.92 -22.08 6.27
N ILE A 109 -15.15 -21.58 6.38
CA ILE A 109 -15.58 -20.33 5.74
C ILE A 109 -14.76 -19.15 6.25
N LYS A 110 -14.54 -19.06 7.57
CA LYS A 110 -13.73 -18.01 8.18
C LYS A 110 -12.29 -18.01 7.64
N ASN A 111 -11.68 -19.20 7.52
CA ASN A 111 -10.32 -19.35 7.01
C ASN A 111 -10.21 -18.99 5.52
N VAL A 112 -11.20 -19.38 4.71
CA VAL A 112 -11.31 -18.97 3.31
C VAL A 112 -11.46 -17.45 3.21
N SER A 113 -12.35 -16.85 3.99
CA SER A 113 -12.60 -15.40 3.97
C SER A 113 -11.34 -14.60 4.28
N VAL A 114 -10.57 -14.98 5.31
CA VAL A 114 -9.33 -14.28 5.64
C VAL A 114 -8.21 -14.54 4.63
N THR A 115 -8.22 -15.70 3.95
CA THR A 115 -7.30 -15.95 2.83
C THR A 115 -7.60 -15.02 1.66
N PHE A 116 -8.86 -14.91 1.26
CA PHE A 116 -9.29 -13.97 0.22
C PHE A 116 -9.05 -12.53 0.60
N PHE A 117 -9.36 -12.16 1.84
CA PHE A 117 -9.15 -10.80 2.28
C PHE A 117 -7.68 -10.38 2.15
N GLY A 118 -6.71 -11.26 2.49
CA GLY A 118 -5.29 -10.98 2.30
C GLY A 118 -4.91 -10.76 0.83
N ILE A 119 -5.46 -11.57 -0.08
CA ILE A 119 -5.25 -11.40 -1.51
C ILE A 119 -5.82 -10.04 -1.97
N LEU A 120 -7.07 -9.72 -1.62
CA LEU A 120 -7.73 -8.50 -2.05
C LEU A 120 -7.12 -7.24 -1.42
N TYR A 121 -6.71 -7.31 -0.16
CA TYR A 121 -6.18 -6.17 0.58
C TYR A 121 -4.77 -5.76 0.14
N ILE A 122 -3.92 -6.74 -0.19
CA ILE A 122 -2.51 -6.50 -0.51
C ILE A 122 -2.27 -6.50 -2.02
N SER A 123 -2.68 -7.57 -2.71
CA SER A 123 -2.26 -7.78 -4.08
C SER A 123 -3.10 -6.98 -5.09
N LEU A 124 -4.41 -6.85 -4.87
CA LEU A 124 -5.26 -6.10 -5.79
C LEU A 124 -4.82 -4.62 -5.90
N PRO A 125 -4.63 -3.87 -4.79
CA PRO A 125 -4.13 -2.50 -4.86
C PRO A 125 -2.80 -2.39 -5.60
N LEU A 126 -1.82 -3.21 -5.22
CA LEU A 126 -0.49 -3.15 -5.84
C LEU A 126 -0.53 -3.55 -7.33
N SER A 127 -1.46 -4.43 -7.72
CA SER A 127 -1.65 -4.80 -9.12
C SER A 127 -2.23 -3.65 -9.96
N LEU A 128 -3.03 -2.76 -9.36
CA LEU A 128 -3.52 -1.56 -10.04
C LEU A 128 -2.39 -0.57 -10.35
N MET A 129 -1.28 -0.60 -9.60
CA MET A 129 -0.12 0.24 -9.90
C MET A 129 0.50 -0.08 -11.27
N ASN A 130 0.43 -1.32 -11.73
CA ASN A 130 0.91 -1.69 -13.07
C ASN A 130 0.17 -0.92 -14.17
N PHE A 131 -1.13 -0.71 -14.02
CA PHE A 131 -1.92 0.08 -14.98
C PHE A 131 -1.61 1.58 -14.91
N ILE A 132 -1.07 2.06 -13.80
CA ILE A 132 -0.65 3.45 -13.64
C ILE A 132 0.70 3.67 -14.31
N VAL A 133 1.68 2.79 -14.04
CA VAL A 133 3.04 2.95 -14.58
C VAL A 133 3.17 2.59 -16.06
N PHE A 134 2.17 1.94 -16.66
CA PHE A 134 2.11 1.62 -18.08
C PHE A 134 0.96 2.34 -18.81
N GLU A 135 0.37 3.37 -18.22
CA GLU A 135 -0.81 4.03 -18.80
C GLU A 135 -0.56 4.58 -20.20
N GLN A 136 0.66 5.03 -20.49
CA GLN A 136 1.05 5.57 -21.79
C GLN A 136 1.65 4.52 -22.76
N GLY A 137 1.50 3.23 -22.44
CA GLY A 137 2.02 2.12 -23.26
C GLY A 137 3.52 1.84 -23.10
N SER A 138 4.22 2.64 -22.31
CA SER A 138 5.61 2.43 -21.87
C SER A 138 5.73 2.68 -20.37
N TYR A 139 6.75 2.07 -19.75
CA TYR A 139 6.98 2.24 -18.32
C TYR A 139 7.31 3.69 -17.99
N ASP A 140 6.51 4.29 -17.12
CA ASP A 140 6.73 5.61 -16.55
C ASP A 140 6.45 5.59 -15.05
N SER A 141 7.41 6.00 -14.24
CA SER A 141 7.31 6.01 -12.78
C SER A 141 6.85 7.34 -12.18
N ILE A 142 6.49 8.35 -12.98
CA ILE A 142 6.19 9.70 -12.48
C ILE A 142 5.07 9.71 -11.45
N PHE A 143 3.97 9.02 -11.71
CA PHE A 143 2.85 8.94 -10.76
C PHE A 143 3.19 8.11 -9.53
N LEU A 144 3.95 7.01 -9.69
CA LEU A 144 4.42 6.19 -8.58
C LEU A 144 5.34 7.00 -7.65
N LEU A 145 6.30 7.73 -8.20
CA LEU A 145 7.16 8.63 -7.44
C LEU A 145 6.37 9.75 -6.77
N SER A 146 5.40 10.33 -7.48
CA SER A 146 4.53 11.38 -6.93
C SER A 146 3.72 10.86 -5.74
N VAL A 147 3.19 9.63 -5.80
CA VAL A 147 2.50 9.00 -4.67
C VAL A 147 3.44 8.90 -3.46
N PHE A 148 4.67 8.41 -3.63
CA PHE A 148 5.62 8.33 -2.51
C PHE A 148 5.97 9.71 -1.94
N ILE A 149 6.20 10.70 -2.78
CA ILE A 149 6.53 12.06 -2.34
C ILE A 149 5.38 12.64 -1.51
N PHE A 150 4.15 12.62 -2.03
CA PHE A 150 2.99 13.16 -1.33
C PHE A 150 2.67 12.40 -0.04
N LEU A 151 2.76 11.07 -0.07
CA LEU A 151 2.47 10.24 1.09
C LEU A 151 3.47 10.50 2.22
N TRP A 152 4.78 10.38 1.95
CA TRP A 152 5.81 10.58 2.96
C TRP A 152 5.90 12.02 3.46
N ALA A 153 5.69 12.99 2.59
CA ALA A 153 5.66 14.39 2.98
C ALA A 153 4.48 14.70 3.89
N SER A 154 3.28 14.23 3.53
CA SER A 154 2.09 14.44 4.33
C SER A 154 2.13 13.72 5.67
N GLU A 155 2.63 12.48 5.72
CA GLU A 155 2.82 11.73 6.97
C GLU A 155 3.81 12.44 7.90
N SER A 156 4.95 12.91 7.35
CA SER A 156 5.96 13.65 8.10
C SER A 156 5.39 14.98 8.62
N ALA A 157 4.68 15.72 7.78
CA ALA A 157 4.04 16.98 8.15
C ALA A 157 2.94 16.77 9.20
N ALA A 158 2.14 15.71 9.04
CA ALA A 158 1.09 15.35 9.99
C ALA A 158 1.67 14.95 11.36
N PHE A 159 2.79 14.24 11.39
CA PHE A 159 3.50 13.93 12.63
C PHE A 159 4.04 15.19 13.32
N ILE A 160 4.71 16.07 12.59
CA ILE A 160 5.26 17.32 13.14
C ILE A 160 4.14 18.25 13.60
N GLY A 161 3.17 18.55 12.73
CA GLY A 161 2.06 19.44 13.05
C GLY A 161 1.16 18.90 14.16
N GLY A 162 0.90 17.59 14.16
CA GLY A 162 0.16 16.93 15.24
C GLY A 162 0.90 16.92 16.57
N SER A 163 2.23 16.83 16.56
CA SER A 163 3.02 16.89 17.81
C SER A 163 3.13 18.30 18.39
N LEU A 164 3.14 19.35 17.53
CA LEU A 164 3.27 20.74 17.96
C LEU A 164 1.92 21.39 18.31
N PHE A 165 0.90 21.12 17.53
CA PHE A 165 -0.38 21.83 17.57
C PHE A 165 -1.57 20.92 17.89
N GLY A 166 -1.39 19.59 17.93
CA GLY A 166 -2.47 18.62 18.03
C GLY A 166 -3.26 18.71 19.34
N LYS A 167 -4.54 19.01 19.21
CA LYS A 167 -5.53 19.08 20.31
C LYS A 167 -6.70 18.14 20.07
N THR A 168 -7.18 18.09 18.82
CA THR A 168 -8.39 17.38 18.45
C THR A 168 -8.05 16.02 17.85
N LYS A 169 -8.43 14.94 18.53
CA LYS A 169 -8.15 13.56 18.07
C LYS A 169 -8.94 13.23 16.80
N LEU A 170 -8.29 12.54 15.86
CA LEU A 170 -8.92 12.09 14.61
C LEU A 170 -9.73 10.80 14.84
N PHE A 171 -9.10 9.77 15.41
CA PHE A 171 -9.70 8.47 15.74
C PHE A 171 -9.06 7.92 17.02
N GLU A 172 -9.61 8.30 18.17
CA GLU A 172 -9.04 7.99 19.48
C GLU A 172 -8.99 6.49 19.78
N SER A 173 -10.04 5.75 19.39
CA SER A 173 -10.16 4.31 19.66
C SER A 173 -9.16 3.45 18.89
N VAL A 174 -8.68 3.90 17.74
CA VAL A 174 -7.80 3.13 16.84
C VAL A 174 -6.38 3.65 16.87
N SER A 175 -6.21 4.98 16.75
CA SER A 175 -4.92 5.66 16.68
C SER A 175 -4.96 6.97 17.48
N PRO A 176 -4.73 6.94 18.81
CA PRO A 176 -4.88 8.10 19.71
C PRO A 176 -3.86 9.22 19.45
N MET A 177 -2.82 8.95 18.66
CA MET A 177 -1.79 9.96 18.33
C MET A 177 -2.14 10.81 17.11
N LYS A 178 -3.06 10.39 16.26
CA LYS A 178 -3.48 11.16 15.08
C LYS A 178 -4.44 12.29 15.48
N THR A 179 -4.22 13.48 14.89
CA THR A 179 -4.97 14.70 15.20
C THR A 179 -5.41 15.40 13.91
N TRP A 180 -6.50 16.16 13.98
CA TRP A 180 -6.98 16.98 12.86
C TRP A 180 -6.00 18.08 12.46
N GLU A 181 -5.29 18.66 13.42
CA GLU A 181 -4.26 19.67 13.18
C GLU A 181 -3.07 19.06 12.41
N GLY A 182 -2.75 17.79 12.69
CA GLY A 182 -1.79 17.04 11.88
C GLY A 182 -2.25 16.85 10.45
N VAL A 183 -3.52 16.46 10.23
CA VAL A 183 -4.10 16.33 8.88
C VAL A 183 -4.03 17.65 8.11
N LEU A 184 -4.37 18.76 8.74
CA LEU A 184 -4.26 20.08 8.13
C LEU A 184 -2.81 20.44 7.76
N SER A 185 -1.85 20.08 8.59
CA SER A 185 -0.41 20.26 8.27
C SER A 185 -0.02 19.45 7.03
N GLY A 186 -0.46 18.20 6.92
CA GLY A 186 -0.26 17.37 5.73
C GLY A 186 -0.92 17.99 4.48
N PHE A 187 -2.14 18.52 4.62
CA PHE A 187 -2.85 19.19 3.55
C PHE A 187 -2.03 20.36 2.97
N PHE A 188 -1.55 21.27 3.82
CA PHE A 188 -0.81 22.44 3.34
C PHE A 188 0.54 22.07 2.70
N VAL A 189 1.25 21.07 3.26
CA VAL A 189 2.51 20.60 2.68
C VAL A 189 2.25 19.96 1.31
N ASN A 190 1.22 19.11 1.18
CA ASN A 190 0.88 18.51 -0.10
C ASN A 190 0.45 19.56 -1.15
N MET A 191 -0.30 20.60 -0.77
CA MET A 191 -0.61 21.71 -1.66
C MET A 191 0.64 22.46 -2.13
N SER A 192 1.60 22.68 -1.23
CA SER A 192 2.87 23.32 -1.59
C SER A 192 3.69 22.47 -2.56
N ILE A 193 3.76 21.16 -2.35
CA ILE A 193 4.44 20.23 -3.26
C ILE A 193 3.71 20.16 -4.61
N ALA A 194 2.36 20.15 -4.62
CA ALA A 194 1.57 20.18 -5.83
C ALA A 194 1.86 21.43 -6.69
N TYR A 195 2.01 22.57 -6.03
CA TYR A 195 2.41 23.81 -6.70
C TYR A 195 3.83 23.72 -7.30
N LEU A 196 4.79 23.13 -6.55
CA LEU A 196 6.15 22.92 -7.04
C LEU A 196 6.19 21.94 -8.22
N LEU A 197 5.45 20.83 -8.16
CA LEU A 197 5.39 19.89 -9.27
C LEU A 197 4.79 20.52 -10.52
N HIS A 198 3.74 21.33 -10.38
CA HIS A 198 3.19 22.09 -11.51
C HIS A 198 4.20 23.08 -12.08
N PHE A 199 4.96 23.78 -11.22
CA PHE A 199 5.95 24.78 -11.66
C PHE A 199 7.14 24.15 -12.40
N PHE A 200 7.62 22.98 -11.94
CA PHE A 200 8.80 22.33 -12.53
C PHE A 200 8.45 21.36 -13.67
N PHE A 201 7.25 20.77 -13.64
CA PHE A 201 6.77 19.81 -14.63
C PHE A 201 5.51 20.34 -15.26
N ASP A 202 5.62 21.03 -16.39
CA ASP A 202 4.51 21.68 -17.13
C ASP A 202 3.57 20.67 -17.84
N MET A 203 3.55 19.43 -17.34
CA MET A 203 2.84 18.30 -17.91
C MET A 203 1.35 18.28 -17.53
N TYR A 204 1.03 18.76 -16.31
CA TYR A 204 -0.33 18.78 -15.76
C TYR A 204 -0.63 20.10 -15.06
N SER A 205 -1.91 20.52 -15.07
CA SER A 205 -2.34 21.75 -14.40
C SER A 205 -2.11 21.69 -12.88
N PHE A 206 -2.00 22.86 -12.25
CA PHE A 206 -1.96 22.95 -10.78
C PHE A 206 -3.17 22.25 -10.13
N LEU A 207 -4.37 22.40 -10.71
CA LEU A 207 -5.58 21.77 -10.18
C LEU A 207 -5.48 20.23 -10.19
N PHE A 208 -4.88 19.65 -11.25
CA PHE A 208 -4.62 18.23 -11.32
C PHE A 208 -3.74 17.75 -10.16
N TRP A 209 -2.59 18.39 -9.95
CA TRP A 209 -1.68 18.01 -8.86
C TRP A 209 -2.26 18.30 -7.47
N ALA A 210 -3.02 19.37 -7.34
CA ALA A 210 -3.70 19.70 -6.09
C ALA A 210 -4.71 18.60 -5.68
N ILE A 211 -5.60 18.20 -6.59
CA ILE A 211 -6.58 17.12 -6.31
C ILE A 211 -5.85 15.80 -6.10
N PHE A 212 -4.89 15.43 -6.95
CA PHE A 212 -4.09 14.23 -6.82
C PHE A 212 -3.46 14.12 -5.43
N SER A 213 -2.83 15.19 -4.95
CA SER A 213 -2.17 15.24 -3.65
C SER A 213 -3.15 15.02 -2.48
N GLN A 214 -4.39 15.55 -2.60
CA GLN A 214 -5.40 15.35 -1.55
C GLN A 214 -6.02 13.95 -1.61
N VAL A 215 -6.14 13.35 -2.78
CA VAL A 215 -6.53 11.95 -2.92
C VAL A 215 -5.50 11.05 -2.20
N VAL A 216 -4.20 11.31 -2.39
CA VAL A 216 -3.14 10.58 -1.69
C VAL A 216 -3.21 10.78 -0.18
N LEU A 217 -3.36 12.04 0.30
CA LEU A 217 -3.45 12.36 1.73
C LEU A 217 -4.62 11.62 2.40
N VAL A 218 -5.82 11.79 1.85
CA VAL A 218 -7.05 11.27 2.47
C VAL A 218 -7.05 9.75 2.48
N SER A 219 -6.75 9.13 1.34
CA SER A 219 -6.70 7.67 1.24
C SER A 219 -5.56 7.07 2.08
N GLY A 220 -4.40 7.73 2.17
CA GLY A 220 -3.30 7.31 3.02
C GLY A 220 -3.66 7.30 4.51
N ILE A 221 -4.35 8.34 4.98
CA ILE A 221 -4.85 8.40 6.37
C ILE A 221 -5.77 7.22 6.66
N PHE A 222 -6.72 6.91 5.77
CA PHE A 222 -7.63 5.78 5.96
C PHE A 222 -6.92 4.43 5.89
N GLY A 223 -5.88 4.30 5.05
CA GLY A 223 -5.06 3.09 4.97
C GLY A 223 -4.37 2.75 6.28
N ASP A 224 -3.62 3.71 6.86
CA ASP A 224 -2.96 3.54 8.16
C ASP A 224 -4.00 3.31 9.30
N LEU A 225 -5.14 4.03 9.30
CA LEU A 225 -6.19 3.78 10.28
C LEU A 225 -6.77 2.37 10.16
N PHE A 226 -6.98 1.88 8.95
CA PHE A 226 -7.51 0.54 8.73
C PHE A 226 -6.51 -0.55 9.16
N GLU A 227 -5.24 -0.40 8.84
CA GLU A 227 -4.20 -1.32 9.31
C GLU A 227 -4.06 -1.28 10.84
N SER A 228 -4.12 -0.08 11.43
CA SER A 228 -4.17 0.08 12.86
C SER A 228 -5.37 -0.64 13.49
N LEU A 229 -6.55 -0.59 12.87
CA LEU A 229 -7.74 -1.32 13.29
C LEU A 229 -7.49 -2.84 13.27
N ILE A 230 -6.90 -3.38 12.19
CA ILE A 230 -6.52 -4.80 12.11
C ILE A 230 -5.61 -5.16 13.29
N LYS A 231 -4.57 -4.38 13.55
CA LYS A 231 -3.64 -4.63 14.68
C LYS A 231 -4.34 -4.64 16.03
N ARG A 232 -5.23 -3.67 16.29
CA ARG A 232 -5.98 -3.60 17.56
C ARG A 232 -6.92 -4.77 17.75
N ASN A 233 -7.56 -5.27 16.70
CA ASN A 233 -8.38 -6.48 16.78
C ASN A 233 -7.60 -7.72 17.25
N PHE A 234 -6.29 -7.74 17.01
CA PHE A 234 -5.40 -8.82 17.46
C PHE A 234 -4.55 -8.46 18.68
N ASN A 235 -4.83 -7.34 19.36
CA ASN A 235 -4.05 -6.82 20.47
C ASN A 235 -2.54 -6.63 20.15
N LEU A 236 -2.24 -6.32 18.88
CA LEU A 236 -0.90 -6.05 18.39
C LEU A 236 -0.67 -4.54 18.26
N LYS A 237 0.60 -4.15 18.34
CA LYS A 237 1.05 -2.78 18.04
C LYS A 237 1.71 -2.71 16.66
N ASP A 238 2.54 -3.68 16.33
CA ASP A 238 3.29 -3.77 15.08
C ASP A 238 2.98 -5.09 14.39
N SER A 239 2.97 -5.12 13.04
CA SER A 239 2.66 -6.32 12.25
C SER A 239 3.79 -7.36 12.28
N GLY A 240 5.01 -6.95 12.60
CA GLY A 240 6.18 -7.80 12.65
C GLY A 240 7.42 -7.11 13.23
N ASN A 241 8.55 -7.83 13.26
CA ASN A 241 9.83 -7.34 13.77
C ASN A 241 10.97 -7.47 12.75
N LYS A 242 10.64 -7.59 11.45
CA LYS A 242 11.64 -7.86 10.41
C LYS A 242 12.49 -6.64 10.09
N LEU A 243 11.93 -5.44 10.25
CA LEU A 243 12.66 -4.20 10.02
C LEU A 243 13.14 -3.64 11.36
N PRO A 244 14.46 -3.64 11.64
CA PRO A 244 14.99 -3.16 12.92
C PRO A 244 14.52 -1.74 13.22
N GLY A 245 13.78 -1.58 14.32
CA GLY A 245 13.22 -0.29 14.76
C GLY A 245 12.01 0.24 13.97
N HIS A 246 11.52 -0.49 12.92
CA HIS A 246 10.43 -0.05 12.05
C HIS A 246 9.23 -0.99 12.01
N GLY A 247 9.21 -2.09 12.78
CA GLY A 247 8.11 -3.04 12.76
C GLY A 247 8.14 -4.00 11.56
N GLY A 248 7.00 -4.25 10.95
CA GLY A 248 6.85 -5.14 9.80
C GLY A 248 6.87 -4.43 8.44
N PHE A 249 6.88 -5.23 7.39
CA PHE A 249 6.70 -4.75 6.02
C PHE A 249 5.26 -4.25 5.79
N LEU A 250 4.28 -4.91 6.36
CA LEU A 250 2.88 -4.52 6.27
C LEU A 250 2.68 -3.11 6.81
N ASP A 251 3.31 -2.79 7.97
CA ASP A 251 3.28 -1.45 8.59
C ASP A 251 3.90 -0.33 7.72
N ARG A 252 4.63 -0.65 6.66
CA ARG A 252 5.30 0.33 5.78
C ARG A 252 4.53 0.62 4.50
N PHE A 253 3.61 -0.25 4.13
CA PHE A 253 2.83 -0.13 2.90
C PHE A 253 1.31 -0.06 3.16
N ASP A 254 0.89 0.01 4.41
CA ASP A 254 -0.51 0.08 4.83
C ASP A 254 -1.27 1.24 4.19
N SER A 255 -0.72 2.45 4.25
CA SER A 255 -1.26 3.63 3.56
C SER A 255 -1.29 3.43 2.05
N PHE A 256 -0.23 2.82 1.49
CA PHE A 256 -0.08 2.63 0.06
C PHE A 256 -1.15 1.71 -0.54
N PHE A 257 -1.58 0.67 0.20
CA PHE A 257 -2.66 -0.23 -0.25
C PHE A 257 -3.99 0.49 -0.46
N PHE A 258 -4.25 1.56 0.28
CA PHE A 258 -5.44 2.38 0.07
C PHE A 258 -5.22 3.46 -0.98
N VAL A 259 -4.06 4.05 -1.04
CA VAL A 259 -3.74 5.14 -1.97
C VAL A 259 -3.85 4.69 -3.42
N VAL A 260 -3.27 3.55 -3.77
CA VAL A 260 -3.19 3.09 -5.17
C VAL A 260 -4.56 2.98 -5.86
N PRO A 261 -5.60 2.33 -5.28
CA PRO A 261 -6.92 2.26 -5.91
C PRO A 261 -7.56 3.62 -6.17
N TYR A 262 -7.43 4.57 -5.22
CA TYR A 262 -8.00 5.90 -5.38
C TYR A 262 -7.24 6.74 -6.41
N VAL A 263 -5.92 6.62 -6.45
CA VAL A 263 -5.09 7.26 -7.47
C VAL A 263 -5.40 6.69 -8.85
N PHE A 264 -5.50 5.36 -8.99
CA PHE A 264 -5.90 4.73 -10.23
C PHE A 264 -7.27 5.25 -10.73
N PHE A 265 -8.26 5.29 -9.84
CA PHE A 265 -9.58 5.82 -10.15
C PHE A 265 -9.53 7.29 -10.59
N TYR A 266 -8.77 8.13 -9.85
CA TYR A 266 -8.59 9.53 -10.19
C TYR A 266 -7.97 9.71 -11.59
N LEU A 267 -6.89 9.00 -11.89
CA LEU A 267 -6.23 9.07 -13.19
C LEU A 267 -7.15 8.63 -14.33
N LYS A 268 -7.94 7.56 -14.13
CA LYS A 268 -8.91 7.09 -15.13
C LYS A 268 -10.04 8.07 -15.38
N ILE A 269 -10.50 8.80 -14.37
CA ILE A 269 -11.47 9.89 -14.56
C ILE A 269 -10.83 11.02 -15.37
N MET A 270 -9.61 11.43 -15.01
CA MET A 270 -8.93 12.53 -15.70
C MET A 270 -8.65 12.18 -17.16
N SER A 271 -8.24 10.96 -17.48
CA SER A 271 -8.01 10.52 -18.86
C SER A 271 -9.28 10.44 -19.73
N GLN A 272 -10.48 10.50 -19.16
CA GLN A 272 -11.75 10.56 -19.90
C GLN A 272 -12.24 11.99 -20.12
N ILE A 273 -11.73 12.97 -19.34
CA ILE A 273 -12.15 14.37 -19.40
C ILE A 273 -11.22 15.20 -20.29
N THR A 274 -9.95 14.77 -20.40
CA THR A 274 -8.95 15.39 -21.28
C THR A 274 -8.91 14.71 -22.63
#